data_930bf07702434bb0c46846cef016e8b3
#
_entry.id   930bf07702434bb0c46846cef016e8b3
#
_cell.length_a   1.000
_cell.length_b   1.000
_cell.length_c   1.000
_cell.angle_alpha   90.00
_cell.angle_beta   90.00
_cell.angle_gamma   90.00
#
_symmetry.space_group_name_H-M   'P 1'
#
loop_
_entity.id
_entity.type
_entity.pdbx_description
1 polymer ?
#
loop_
_entity_poly.entity_id
_entity_poly.type
_entity_poly.pdbx_seq_one_letter_code
_entity_poly.pdbx_strand_id
1 'polypeptide(L)'
;MEFALLGWAEADPTLRLDYRRFSYAGKFVTGGTGVAVIRGDAAERAADDAPAVESDDETAADTDPESLASLPDGVAESEFADEVLAAITFSPDRTDSSTLKIRYLTVRDDLRGDGKQLGPQLVAFLTSKAAAAGYDRIAIAVNNAFSYHALYKVGFTYTDRETGLAELVLDRPIGEPAVASQSGYQRGLDVFREREGLSAAEIEFLSDHSNAVPPRLLSSLRQS
;
A
#
# COMPACT_ATOMS: atom_id res chain seq x y z
N MET A 1 2.00 -6.42 -16.51
CA MET A 1 1.75 -5.34 -15.51
C MET A 1 2.36 -4.04 -15.99
N GLU A 2 1.63 -2.94 -15.95
CA GLU A 2 2.05 -1.60 -16.34
C GLU A 2 1.92 -0.64 -15.14
N PHE A 3 2.93 0.22 -14.95
CA PHE A 3 2.90 1.30 -13.96
C PHE A 3 2.59 2.61 -14.65
N ALA A 4 1.57 3.32 -14.22
CA ALA A 4 1.15 4.58 -14.83
C ALA A 4 0.96 5.67 -13.77
N LEU A 5 1.51 6.86 -14.05
CA LEU A 5 1.18 8.10 -13.36
C LEU A 5 0.03 8.75 -14.12
N LEU A 6 -1.16 8.80 -13.53
CA LEU A 6 -2.35 9.38 -14.17
C LEU A 6 -2.32 10.90 -14.14
N GLY A 7 -1.69 11.49 -13.13
CA GLY A 7 -1.48 12.94 -13.02
C GLY A 7 -0.99 13.34 -11.64
N TRP A 8 -0.43 14.53 -11.56
CA TRP A 8 -0.10 15.22 -10.31
C TRP A 8 -1.35 15.95 -9.76
N ALA A 9 -1.27 16.44 -8.52
CA ALA A 9 -2.40 17.09 -7.85
C ALA A 9 -2.98 18.29 -8.64
N GLU A 10 -2.15 19.01 -9.39
CA GLU A 10 -2.55 20.15 -10.21
C GLU A 10 -3.41 19.74 -11.43
N ALA A 11 -3.24 18.52 -11.92
CA ALA A 11 -4.03 17.96 -13.00
C ALA A 11 -5.37 17.37 -12.52
N ASP A 12 -5.53 17.25 -11.20
CA ASP A 12 -6.73 16.78 -10.52
C ASP A 12 -7.29 15.45 -11.08
N PRO A 13 -6.46 14.41 -11.27
CA PRO A 13 -6.92 13.16 -11.82
C PRO A 13 -7.88 12.48 -10.86
N THR A 14 -8.96 11.90 -11.39
CA THR A 14 -9.90 11.08 -10.65
C THR A 14 -9.86 9.64 -11.16
N LEU A 15 -10.09 8.67 -10.25
CA LEU A 15 -10.10 7.25 -10.57
C LEU A 15 -11.26 6.59 -9.84
N ARG A 16 -12.16 5.94 -10.60
CA ARG A 16 -13.29 5.22 -10.02
C ARG A 16 -12.91 3.75 -9.84
N LEU A 17 -12.58 3.38 -8.62
CA LEU A 17 -12.29 2.00 -8.21
C LEU A 17 -13.56 1.31 -7.74
N ASP A 18 -13.70 0.01 -8.01
CA ASP A 18 -14.77 -0.81 -7.48
C ASP A 18 -14.59 -0.97 -5.95
N TYR A 19 -15.51 -0.37 -5.19
CA TYR A 19 -15.48 -0.39 -3.72
C TYR A 19 -15.67 -1.79 -3.12
N ARG A 20 -16.14 -2.77 -3.92
CA ARG A 20 -16.29 -4.17 -3.52
C ARG A 20 -14.93 -4.91 -3.52
N ARG A 21 -13.95 -4.36 -4.26
CA ARG A 21 -12.61 -4.93 -4.48
C ARG A 21 -11.48 -4.11 -3.90
N PHE A 22 -11.74 -2.83 -3.58
CA PHE A 22 -10.72 -1.91 -3.11
C PHE A 22 -11.15 -1.18 -1.84
N SER A 23 -10.37 -1.33 -0.78
CA SER A 23 -10.52 -0.45 0.38
C SER A 23 -10.23 1.00 -0.03
N TYR A 24 -10.94 1.95 0.57
CA TYR A 24 -10.80 3.39 0.32
C TYR A 24 -11.14 3.86 -1.12
N ALA A 25 -11.83 3.06 -1.92
CA ALA A 25 -12.16 3.39 -3.32
C ALA A 25 -12.72 4.81 -3.49
N GLY A 26 -13.62 5.26 -2.61
CA GLY A 26 -14.18 6.61 -2.62
C GLY A 26 -13.18 7.75 -2.43
N LYS A 27 -11.93 7.46 -1.98
CA LYS A 27 -10.88 8.48 -1.83
C LYS A 27 -10.15 8.79 -3.14
N PHE A 28 -10.39 8.01 -4.18
CA PHE A 28 -9.78 8.17 -5.49
C PHE A 28 -10.62 9.01 -6.47
N VAL A 29 -11.88 9.29 -6.11
CA VAL A 29 -12.76 10.21 -6.86
C VAL A 29 -12.77 11.63 -6.30
N THR A 30 -12.09 11.87 -5.16
CA THR A 30 -12.00 13.19 -4.54
C THR A 30 -10.78 13.93 -5.12
N GLY A 31 -10.99 15.15 -5.61
CA GLY A 31 -9.96 15.98 -6.21
C GLY A 31 -8.85 16.44 -5.24
N GLY A 32 -7.87 17.16 -5.80
CA GLY A 32 -6.76 17.77 -5.05
C GLY A 32 -5.62 16.81 -4.74
N THR A 33 -5.56 15.64 -5.39
CA THR A 33 -4.47 14.66 -5.25
C THR A 33 -3.99 14.18 -6.62
N GLY A 34 -2.69 13.86 -6.71
CA GLY A 34 -2.17 13.07 -7.80
C GLY A 34 -2.54 11.60 -7.63
N VAL A 35 -2.56 10.86 -8.74
CA VAL A 35 -2.89 9.42 -8.78
C VAL A 35 -1.86 8.66 -9.60
N ALA A 36 -1.41 7.52 -9.08
CA ALA A 36 -0.66 6.53 -9.83
C ALA A 36 -1.25 5.13 -9.62
N VAL A 37 -1.07 4.25 -10.60
CA VAL A 37 -1.68 2.92 -10.60
C VAL A 37 -0.71 1.85 -11.10
N ILE A 38 -0.99 0.61 -10.73
CA ILE A 38 -0.55 -0.59 -11.45
C ILE A 38 -1.75 -1.13 -12.20
N ARG A 39 -1.59 -1.37 -13.51
CA ARG A 39 -2.57 -2.01 -14.38
C ARG A 39 -2.08 -3.38 -14.83
N GLY A 40 -3.00 -4.28 -15.10
CA GLY A 40 -2.67 -5.59 -15.66
C GLY A 40 -3.92 -6.37 -16.02
N ASP A 41 -3.78 -7.27 -17.00
CA ASP A 41 -4.88 -8.15 -17.39
C ASP A 41 -5.20 -9.17 -16.30
N ALA A 42 -6.48 -9.40 -16.08
CA ALA A 42 -6.99 -10.45 -15.20
C ALA A 42 -6.54 -11.87 -15.68
N ALA A 43 -6.28 -12.02 -16.97
CA ALA A 43 -5.88 -13.28 -17.59
C ALA A 43 -4.41 -13.69 -17.32
N GLU A 44 -3.50 -12.76 -17.03
CA GLU A 44 -2.11 -13.09 -16.64
C GLU A 44 -2.01 -13.82 -15.29
N ARG A 45 -3.11 -13.87 -14.51
CA ARG A 45 -3.18 -14.56 -13.21
C ARG A 45 -3.34 -16.06 -13.30
N ALA A 46 -3.94 -16.56 -14.37
CA ALA A 46 -4.20 -18.00 -14.53
C ALA A 46 -2.97 -18.80 -14.98
N ALA A 47 -1.90 -18.14 -15.42
CA ALA A 47 -0.70 -18.80 -15.92
C ALA A 47 0.39 -19.04 -14.84
N ASP A 48 0.26 -18.42 -13.66
CA ASP A 48 1.26 -18.52 -12.57
C ASP A 48 0.80 -19.41 -11.41
N ASP A 49 -0.39 -20.02 -11.51
CA ASP A 49 -0.90 -20.99 -10.55
C ASP A 49 -0.33 -22.40 -10.85
N ALA A 50 0.95 -22.61 -10.56
CA ALA A 50 1.49 -23.93 -10.34
C ALA A 50 1.11 -24.38 -8.89
N PRO A 51 0.75 -25.64 -8.65
CA PRO A 51 0.03 -26.07 -7.47
C PRO A 51 0.84 -25.83 -6.19
N ALA A 52 0.34 -24.96 -5.34
CA ALA A 52 0.81 -24.85 -3.97
C ALA A 52 0.38 -26.08 -3.18
N VAL A 53 1.33 -26.61 -2.45
CA VAL A 53 1.23 -27.71 -1.49
C VAL A 53 0.03 -27.50 -0.58
N GLU A 54 -0.80 -28.55 -0.48
CA GLU A 54 -1.90 -28.65 0.47
C GLU A 54 -1.38 -28.39 1.90
N SER A 55 -1.82 -27.32 2.51
CA SER A 55 -1.80 -27.13 3.95
C SER A 55 -3.23 -26.92 4.42
N ASP A 56 -3.75 -27.96 5.08
CA ASP A 56 -5.01 -27.91 5.82
C ASP A 56 -4.92 -26.81 6.90
N ASP A 57 -5.54 -25.67 6.64
CA ASP A 57 -5.95 -24.74 7.69
C ASP A 57 -7.31 -24.12 7.33
N GLU A 58 -8.34 -24.73 7.91
CA GLU A 58 -9.72 -24.26 7.85
C GLU A 58 -9.90 -23.06 8.76
N THR A 59 -9.53 -21.86 8.33
CA THR A 59 -10.12 -20.58 8.84
C THR A 59 -9.74 -19.37 8.00
N ALA A 60 -9.81 -19.47 6.67
CA ALA A 60 -9.95 -18.29 5.82
C ALA A 60 -11.44 -18.11 5.56
N ALA A 61 -11.99 -16.95 5.88
CA ALA A 61 -13.35 -16.60 5.53
C ALA A 61 -13.54 -16.82 4.03
N ASP A 62 -14.40 -17.78 3.71
CA ASP A 62 -14.81 -18.19 2.38
C ASP A 62 -15.46 -17.00 1.65
N THR A 63 -14.64 -16.20 0.98
CA THR A 63 -15.12 -15.17 0.07
C THR A 63 -15.04 -15.76 -1.32
N ASP A 64 -16.09 -16.50 -1.66
CA ASP A 64 -16.35 -16.97 -3.01
C ASP A 64 -16.17 -15.80 -4.00
N PRO A 65 -15.26 -15.91 -4.99
CA PRO A 65 -15.02 -14.83 -5.96
C PRO A 65 -16.26 -14.47 -6.78
N GLU A 66 -17.32 -15.28 -6.76
CA GLU A 66 -18.61 -14.98 -7.38
C GLU A 66 -19.57 -14.18 -6.48
N SER A 67 -19.25 -13.93 -5.21
CA SER A 67 -20.14 -13.24 -4.25
C SER A 67 -19.78 -11.77 -4.03
N LEU A 68 -19.47 -11.02 -5.09
CA LEU A 68 -19.44 -9.56 -4.98
C LEU A 68 -20.86 -9.03 -4.71
N ALA A 69 -21.01 -8.17 -3.72
CA ALA A 69 -22.28 -7.51 -3.44
C ALA A 69 -22.85 -6.87 -4.72
N SER A 70 -24.16 -7.00 -4.94
CA SER A 70 -24.82 -6.37 -6.08
C SER A 70 -24.60 -4.85 -6.08
N LEU A 71 -24.42 -4.30 -7.26
CA LEU A 71 -24.30 -2.82 -7.40
C LEU A 71 -25.64 -2.16 -7.07
N PRO A 72 -25.60 -0.94 -6.51
CA PRO A 72 -26.79 -0.11 -6.35
C PRO A 72 -27.45 0.16 -7.70
N ASP A 73 -28.77 0.40 -7.68
CA ASP A 73 -29.52 0.75 -8.89
C ASP A 73 -28.89 1.99 -9.57
N GLY A 74 -28.63 1.88 -10.87
CA GLY A 74 -28.09 2.96 -11.71
C GLY A 74 -26.55 3.03 -11.76
N VAL A 75 -25.83 2.12 -11.13
CA VAL A 75 -24.35 2.00 -11.27
C VAL A 75 -24.02 0.80 -12.15
N ALA A 76 -23.33 1.07 -13.27
CA ALA A 76 -22.87 0.01 -14.16
C ALA A 76 -21.44 -0.42 -13.84
N GLU A 77 -21.14 -1.72 -14.00
CA GLU A 77 -19.76 -2.24 -13.81
C GLU A 77 -18.75 -1.55 -14.72
N SER A 78 -19.16 -1.20 -15.94
CA SER A 78 -18.31 -0.47 -16.89
C SER A 78 -17.86 0.93 -16.43
N GLU A 79 -18.40 1.43 -15.33
CA GLU A 79 -17.97 2.71 -14.75
C GLU A 79 -16.69 2.58 -13.90
N PHE A 80 -16.27 1.35 -13.57
CA PHE A 80 -15.06 1.12 -12.78
C PHE A 80 -13.85 0.82 -13.69
N ALA A 81 -12.68 1.13 -13.17
CA ALA A 81 -11.40 0.84 -13.83
C ALA A 81 -10.96 -0.61 -13.50
N ASP A 82 -11.46 -1.59 -14.25
CA ASP A 82 -11.28 -3.02 -13.97
C ASP A 82 -9.84 -3.51 -14.14
N GLU A 83 -9.04 -2.85 -14.99
CA GLU A 83 -7.64 -3.18 -15.21
C GLU A 83 -6.72 -2.78 -14.05
N VAL A 84 -7.21 -2.03 -13.06
CA VAL A 84 -6.39 -1.56 -11.93
C VAL A 84 -6.19 -2.69 -10.92
N LEU A 85 -4.93 -2.93 -10.55
CA LEU A 85 -4.50 -3.91 -9.54
C LEU A 85 -4.12 -3.25 -8.22
N ALA A 86 -3.54 -2.05 -8.28
CA ALA A 86 -3.19 -1.22 -7.14
C ALA A 86 -3.26 0.25 -7.51
N ALA A 87 -3.61 1.10 -6.56
CA ALA A 87 -3.71 2.54 -6.75
C ALA A 87 -3.16 3.30 -5.53
N ILE A 88 -2.60 4.49 -5.79
CA ILE A 88 -2.04 5.37 -4.77
C ILE A 88 -2.44 6.81 -5.08
N THR A 89 -2.90 7.55 -4.05
CA THR A 89 -3.08 9.00 -4.13
C THR A 89 -2.04 9.72 -3.30
N PHE A 90 -1.64 10.90 -3.76
CA PHE A 90 -0.58 11.67 -3.13
C PHE A 90 -0.76 13.18 -3.38
N SER A 91 -0.15 13.99 -2.55
CA SER A 91 -0.10 15.46 -2.73
C SER A 91 1.15 16.00 -2.05
N PRO A 92 1.61 17.22 -2.38
CA PRO A 92 2.60 17.91 -1.57
C PRO A 92 2.17 17.97 -0.09
N ASP A 93 3.12 17.87 0.84
CA ASP A 93 2.83 18.14 2.24
C ASP A 93 2.51 19.64 2.41
N ARG A 94 1.55 19.96 3.27
CA ARG A 94 1.07 21.34 3.45
C ARG A 94 2.07 22.22 4.21
N THR A 95 2.96 21.61 4.95
CA THR A 95 3.92 22.29 5.84
C THR A 95 5.36 22.20 5.35
N ASP A 96 5.63 21.27 4.43
CA ASP A 96 6.95 21.03 3.84
C ASP A 96 6.80 20.69 2.35
N SER A 97 7.00 21.69 1.50
CA SER A 97 6.86 21.55 0.03
C SER A 97 7.90 20.62 -0.61
N SER A 98 8.99 20.30 0.09
CA SER A 98 9.98 19.30 -0.37
C SER A 98 9.56 17.85 -0.09
N THR A 99 8.48 17.65 0.67
CA THR A 99 7.92 16.33 1.00
C THR A 99 6.67 16.02 0.18
N LEU A 100 6.67 14.88 -0.53
CA LEU A 100 5.49 14.29 -1.14
C LEU A 100 4.79 13.38 -0.13
N LYS A 101 3.50 13.61 0.13
CA LYS A 101 2.72 12.81 1.08
C LYS A 101 1.78 11.86 0.37
N ILE A 102 1.97 10.56 0.58
CA ILE A 102 1.01 9.54 0.20
C ILE A 102 -0.23 9.69 1.10
N ARG A 103 -1.40 9.77 0.48
CA ARG A 103 -2.68 9.93 1.18
C ARG A 103 -3.39 8.61 1.37
N TYR A 104 -3.49 7.82 0.30
CA TYR A 104 -4.10 6.50 0.30
C TYR A 104 -3.32 5.57 -0.61
N LEU A 105 -3.14 4.34 -0.16
CA LEU A 105 -2.58 3.24 -0.93
C LEU A 105 -3.55 2.07 -0.80
N THR A 106 -3.96 1.51 -1.92
CA THR A 106 -4.82 0.33 -1.95
C THR A 106 -4.33 -0.68 -2.97
N VAL A 107 -4.51 -1.94 -2.66
CA VAL A 107 -4.30 -3.08 -3.55
C VAL A 107 -5.62 -3.83 -3.59
N ARG A 108 -5.97 -4.37 -4.75
CA ARG A 108 -7.18 -5.14 -4.91
C ARG A 108 -7.18 -6.31 -3.92
N ASP A 109 -8.33 -6.56 -3.26
CA ASP A 109 -8.41 -7.43 -2.08
C ASP A 109 -7.96 -8.86 -2.38
N ASP A 110 -8.32 -9.40 -3.55
CA ASP A 110 -7.92 -10.74 -4.03
C ASP A 110 -6.41 -10.87 -4.37
N LEU A 111 -5.66 -9.77 -4.37
CA LEU A 111 -4.21 -9.73 -4.63
C LEU A 111 -3.40 -9.35 -3.39
N ARG A 112 -4.07 -9.24 -2.23
CA ARG A 112 -3.36 -8.99 -0.97
C ARG A 112 -2.75 -10.28 -0.45
N GLY A 113 -1.48 -10.25 -0.11
CA GLY A 113 -0.79 -11.41 0.45
C GLY A 113 -0.30 -12.44 -0.58
N ASP A 114 -0.58 -12.26 -1.88
CA ASP A 114 -0.17 -13.15 -2.98
C ASP A 114 1.35 -13.18 -3.28
N GLY A 115 2.14 -12.52 -2.44
CA GLY A 115 3.60 -12.43 -2.60
C GLY A 115 4.08 -11.45 -3.68
N LYS A 116 3.21 -10.94 -4.54
CA LYS A 116 3.58 -10.02 -5.66
C LYS A 116 4.01 -8.63 -5.16
N GLN A 117 3.69 -8.28 -3.92
CA GLN A 117 4.11 -7.03 -3.27
C GLN A 117 3.73 -5.77 -4.08
N LEU A 118 2.53 -5.73 -4.67
CA LEU A 118 2.07 -4.66 -5.55
C LEU A 118 2.10 -3.28 -4.88
N GLY A 119 1.68 -3.18 -3.62
CA GLY A 119 1.74 -1.94 -2.86
C GLY A 119 3.17 -1.38 -2.75
N PRO A 120 4.15 -2.14 -2.22
CA PRO A 120 5.56 -1.74 -2.22
C PRO A 120 6.11 -1.38 -3.59
N GLN A 121 5.78 -2.11 -4.65
CA GLN A 121 6.23 -1.80 -6.01
C GLN A 121 5.66 -0.46 -6.52
N LEU A 122 4.37 -0.19 -6.26
CA LEU A 122 3.74 1.08 -6.65
C LEU A 122 4.35 2.27 -5.89
N VAL A 123 4.68 2.08 -4.60
CA VAL A 123 5.38 3.10 -3.81
C VAL A 123 6.79 3.36 -4.36
N ALA A 124 7.53 2.31 -4.76
CA ALA A 124 8.84 2.46 -5.38
C ALA A 124 8.75 3.23 -6.71
N PHE A 125 7.75 2.92 -7.54
CA PHE A 125 7.46 3.68 -8.76
C PHE A 125 7.17 5.15 -8.47
N LEU A 126 6.27 5.45 -7.51
CA LEU A 126 5.97 6.83 -7.13
C LEU A 126 7.22 7.55 -6.61
N THR A 127 8.08 6.86 -5.85
CA THR A 127 9.33 7.44 -5.34
C THR A 127 10.24 7.90 -6.48
N SER A 128 10.36 7.12 -7.56
CA SER A 128 11.13 7.52 -8.75
C SER A 128 10.53 8.73 -9.47
N LYS A 129 9.20 8.83 -9.51
CA LYS A 129 8.49 9.99 -10.09
C LYS A 129 8.67 11.24 -9.21
N ALA A 130 8.61 11.08 -7.88
CA ALA A 130 8.86 12.16 -6.93
C ALA A 130 10.30 12.70 -7.05
N ALA A 131 11.29 11.82 -7.23
CA ALA A 131 12.67 12.21 -7.50
C ALA A 131 12.78 13.10 -8.75
N ALA A 132 12.17 12.67 -9.85
CA ALA A 132 12.16 13.41 -11.10
C ALA A 132 11.43 14.77 -11.00
N ALA A 133 10.48 14.90 -10.06
CA ALA A 133 9.75 16.13 -9.79
C ALA A 133 10.44 17.04 -8.75
N GLY A 134 11.61 16.66 -8.23
CA GLY A 134 12.43 17.48 -7.32
C GLY A 134 12.01 17.44 -5.85
N TYR A 135 11.26 16.43 -5.41
CA TYR A 135 11.02 16.19 -4.00
C TYR A 135 12.26 15.62 -3.32
N ASP A 136 12.47 15.95 -2.05
CA ASP A 136 13.56 15.43 -1.22
C ASP A 136 13.14 14.21 -0.40
N ARG A 137 11.83 14.08 -0.14
CA ARG A 137 11.28 13.10 0.79
C ARG A 137 9.88 12.65 0.35
N ILE A 138 9.54 11.41 0.71
CA ILE A 138 8.17 10.90 0.62
C ILE A 138 7.73 10.41 2.00
N ALA A 139 6.48 10.69 2.38
CA ALA A 139 5.92 10.34 3.69
C ALA A 139 4.54 9.69 3.56
N ILE A 140 4.19 8.86 4.53
CA ILE A 140 2.88 8.20 4.64
C ILE A 140 2.53 7.99 6.11
N ALA A 141 1.24 7.96 6.43
CA ALA A 141 0.75 7.50 7.73
C ALA A 141 0.06 6.13 7.56
N VAL A 142 0.30 5.20 8.49
CA VAL A 142 -0.23 3.84 8.45
C VAL A 142 -0.90 3.47 9.77
N ASN A 143 -1.96 2.67 9.67
CA ASN A 143 -2.79 2.28 10.81
C ASN A 143 -2.71 0.77 11.15
N ASN A 144 -1.91 -0.03 10.44
CA ASN A 144 -1.76 -1.46 10.71
C ASN A 144 -0.32 -1.95 10.51
N ALA A 145 0.03 -3.03 11.18
CA ALA A 145 1.37 -3.59 11.20
C ALA A 145 1.81 -4.18 9.84
N PHE A 146 0.88 -4.68 9.03
CA PHE A 146 1.21 -5.22 7.69
C PHE A 146 1.69 -4.12 6.75
N SER A 147 0.97 -3.01 6.69
CA SER A 147 1.37 -1.83 5.89
C SER A 147 2.68 -1.24 6.38
N TYR A 148 2.87 -1.16 7.70
CA TYR A 148 4.11 -0.75 8.34
C TYR A 148 5.29 -1.58 7.84
N HIS A 149 5.21 -2.91 7.97
CA HIS A 149 6.23 -3.85 7.51
C HIS A 149 6.48 -3.75 6.00
N ALA A 150 5.41 -3.65 5.20
CA ALA A 150 5.52 -3.57 3.74
C ALA A 150 6.29 -2.32 3.29
N LEU A 151 6.10 -1.18 3.96
CA LEU A 151 6.79 0.06 3.64
C LEU A 151 8.28 0.02 4.00
N TYR A 152 8.67 -0.70 5.04
CA TYR A 152 10.08 -0.93 5.33
C TYR A 152 10.81 -1.65 4.19
N LYS A 153 10.11 -2.53 3.42
CA LYS A 153 10.69 -3.18 2.23
C LYS A 153 11.05 -2.21 1.10
N VAL A 154 10.49 -1.00 1.13
CA VAL A 154 10.80 0.06 0.16
C VAL A 154 11.53 1.25 0.79
N GLY A 155 12.12 1.05 1.97
CA GLY A 155 13.07 1.97 2.59
C GLY A 155 12.46 3.08 3.42
N PHE A 156 11.18 2.97 3.79
CA PHE A 156 10.60 3.85 4.80
C PHE A 156 11.07 3.45 6.20
N THR A 157 11.10 4.44 7.08
CA THR A 157 11.38 4.24 8.50
C THR A 157 10.37 5.01 9.36
N TYR A 158 10.11 4.50 10.56
CA TYR A 158 9.24 5.15 11.52
C TYR A 158 9.90 6.42 12.05
N THR A 159 9.14 7.51 12.12
CA THR A 159 9.63 8.83 12.52
C THR A 159 9.43 9.13 14.01
N ASP A 160 8.98 8.15 14.79
CA ASP A 160 8.55 8.31 16.19
C ASP A 160 7.41 9.34 16.35
N ARG A 161 6.61 9.57 15.29
CA ARG A 161 5.45 10.46 15.28
C ARG A 161 4.19 9.71 14.91
N GLU A 162 3.08 10.15 15.50
CA GLU A 162 1.74 9.68 15.20
C GLU A 162 0.86 10.83 14.72
N THR A 163 -0.17 10.51 13.93
CA THR A 163 -1.22 11.47 13.57
C THR A 163 -2.24 11.58 14.71
N GLY A 164 -3.14 12.58 14.63
CA GLY A 164 -4.25 12.71 15.57
C GLY A 164 -5.24 11.53 15.56
N LEU A 165 -5.12 10.60 14.60
CA LEU A 165 -5.89 9.35 14.49
C LEU A 165 -5.05 8.13 14.89
N ALA A 166 -3.97 8.32 15.62
CA ALA A 166 -3.04 7.27 16.06
C ALA A 166 -2.43 6.44 14.90
N GLU A 167 -2.28 7.03 13.71
CA GLU A 167 -1.54 6.39 12.62
C GLU A 167 -0.06 6.71 12.74
N LEU A 168 0.81 5.73 12.53
CA LEU A 168 2.25 5.90 12.58
C LEU A 168 2.74 6.60 11.32
N VAL A 169 3.52 7.68 11.49
CA VAL A 169 4.12 8.41 10.38
C VAL A 169 5.45 7.78 10.01
N LEU A 170 5.54 7.32 8.77
CA LEU A 170 6.78 6.83 8.18
C LEU A 170 7.23 7.80 7.10
N ASP A 171 8.55 7.93 6.95
CA ASP A 171 9.13 8.67 5.85
C ASP A 171 10.32 7.94 5.21
N ARG A 172 10.67 8.41 4.02
CA ARG A 172 11.82 7.93 3.27
C ARG A 172 12.46 9.11 2.53
N PRO A 173 13.80 9.29 2.59
CA PRO A 173 14.53 10.17 1.66
C PRO A 173 14.35 9.66 0.22
N ILE A 174 14.29 10.59 -0.74
CA ILE A 174 14.13 10.24 -2.16
C ILE A 174 15.38 9.56 -2.72
N GLY A 175 16.55 9.94 -2.29
CA GLY A 175 17.79 9.30 -2.71
C GLY A 175 17.99 7.92 -2.09
N GLU A 176 19.11 7.71 -1.41
CA GLU A 176 19.37 6.45 -0.72
C GLU A 176 18.41 6.26 0.45
N PRO A 177 17.79 5.07 0.58
CA PRO A 177 16.96 4.75 1.73
C PRO A 177 17.74 4.89 3.03
N ALA A 178 17.10 5.40 4.07
CA ALA A 178 17.69 5.42 5.40
C ALA A 178 17.99 3.98 5.88
N VAL A 179 19.10 3.79 6.58
CA VAL A 179 19.41 2.51 7.21
C VAL A 179 18.45 2.28 8.36
N ALA A 180 17.53 1.34 8.18
CA ALA A 180 16.56 0.99 9.20
C ALA A 180 17.25 0.24 10.36
N SER A 181 17.11 0.74 11.59
CA SER A 181 17.58 0.05 12.79
C SER A 181 16.53 -0.94 13.31
N GLN A 182 16.98 -2.03 13.90
CA GLN A 182 16.08 -2.98 14.56
C GLN A 182 15.27 -2.30 15.67
N SER A 183 15.90 -1.46 16.49
CA SER A 183 15.21 -0.76 17.57
C SER A 183 14.13 0.21 17.04
N GLY A 184 14.38 0.93 15.95
CA GLY A 184 13.39 1.82 15.33
C GLY A 184 12.21 1.03 14.75
N TYR A 185 12.50 -0.10 14.09
CA TYR A 185 11.47 -1.00 13.57
C TYR A 185 10.60 -1.60 14.69
N GLN A 186 11.21 -2.07 15.77
CA GLN A 186 10.47 -2.65 16.89
C GLN A 186 9.61 -1.59 17.62
N ARG A 187 10.11 -0.35 17.82
CA ARG A 187 9.31 0.70 18.47
C ARG A 187 7.97 0.94 17.75
N GLY A 188 7.94 0.94 16.42
CA GLY A 188 6.67 1.08 15.71
C GLY A 188 5.78 -0.16 15.83
N LEU A 189 6.36 -1.37 15.85
CA LEU A 189 5.59 -2.60 16.11
C LEU A 189 5.03 -2.64 17.54
N ASP A 190 5.76 -2.09 18.53
CA ASP A 190 5.31 -2.00 19.92
C ASP A 190 4.04 -1.14 20.02
N VAL A 191 3.97 -0.01 19.31
CA VAL A 191 2.75 0.82 19.25
C VAL A 191 1.56 0.01 18.74
N PHE A 192 1.75 -0.85 17.73
CA PHE A 192 0.65 -1.71 17.26
C PHE A 192 0.28 -2.79 18.30
N ARG A 193 1.24 -3.37 19.03
CA ARG A 193 0.97 -4.38 20.07
C ARG A 193 0.13 -3.84 21.24
N GLU A 194 0.25 -2.55 21.53
CA GLU A 194 -0.51 -1.87 22.58
C GLU A 194 -1.96 -1.54 22.21
N ARG A 195 -2.34 -1.75 20.92
CA ARG A 195 -3.71 -1.43 20.44
C ARG A 195 -4.72 -2.47 20.89
N GLU A 196 -5.91 -2.00 21.19
CA GLU A 196 -7.07 -2.84 21.42
C GLU A 196 -7.72 -3.29 20.09
N GLY A 197 -8.40 -4.44 20.11
CA GLY A 197 -9.21 -4.91 18.97
C GLY A 197 -8.41 -5.44 17.79
N LEU A 198 -7.16 -5.89 18.00
CA LEU A 198 -6.37 -6.53 16.96
C LEU A 198 -7.05 -7.83 16.49
N SER A 199 -7.05 -8.06 15.18
CA SER A 199 -7.46 -9.33 14.59
C SER A 199 -6.49 -10.46 14.95
N ALA A 200 -6.93 -11.71 14.83
CA ALA A 200 -6.07 -12.88 15.05
C ALA A 200 -4.81 -12.84 14.16
N ALA A 201 -4.97 -12.46 12.88
CA ALA A 201 -3.86 -12.33 11.93
C ALA A 201 -2.86 -11.22 12.34
N GLU A 202 -3.33 -10.10 12.90
CA GLU A 202 -2.44 -9.05 13.40
C GLU A 202 -1.69 -9.51 14.65
N ILE A 203 -2.34 -10.22 15.56
CA ILE A 203 -1.71 -10.78 16.77
C ILE A 203 -0.62 -11.77 16.39
N GLU A 204 -0.90 -12.70 15.48
CA GLU A 204 0.07 -13.69 14.98
C GLU A 204 1.26 -12.98 14.31
N PHE A 205 0.98 -12.08 13.37
CA PHE A 205 2.02 -11.30 12.70
C PHE A 205 2.93 -10.56 13.70
N LEU A 206 2.37 -9.86 14.67
CA LEU A 206 3.11 -9.12 15.67
C LEU A 206 3.93 -10.03 16.60
N SER A 207 3.42 -11.23 16.90
CA SER A 207 4.12 -12.28 17.66
C SER A 207 5.34 -12.80 16.89
N ASP A 208 5.17 -13.16 15.62
CA ASP A 208 6.23 -13.68 14.75
C ASP A 208 7.33 -12.65 14.50
N HIS A 209 6.98 -11.36 14.58
CA HIS A 209 7.93 -10.26 14.42
C HIS A 209 8.45 -9.69 15.73
N SER A 210 8.24 -10.39 16.87
CA SER A 210 8.86 -10.03 18.14
C SER A 210 10.39 -10.18 18.02
N ASN A 211 11.13 -9.08 18.25
CA ASN A 211 12.59 -9.02 18.04
C ASN A 211 13.10 -9.20 16.59
N ALA A 212 12.23 -9.23 15.58
CA ALA A 212 12.66 -9.30 14.19
C ALA A 212 13.47 -8.08 13.80
N VAL A 213 14.43 -8.27 12.88
CA VAL A 213 15.10 -7.17 12.20
C VAL A 213 14.19 -6.58 11.11
N PRO A 214 14.41 -5.32 10.66
CA PRO A 214 13.67 -4.78 9.53
C PRO A 214 13.74 -5.71 8.30
N PRO A 215 12.68 -5.79 7.49
CA PRO A 215 12.69 -6.61 6.29
C PRO A 215 13.76 -6.12 5.30
N ARG A 216 14.25 -7.03 4.47
CA ARG A 216 15.20 -6.67 3.39
C ARG A 216 14.50 -5.77 2.37
N LEU A 217 15.23 -4.80 1.85
CA LEU A 217 14.75 -3.97 0.75
C LEU A 217 14.47 -4.82 -0.49
N LEU A 218 13.45 -4.43 -1.24
CA LEU A 218 13.14 -5.04 -2.53
C LEU A 218 14.36 -4.97 -3.47
N SER A 219 14.57 -6.03 -4.23
CA SER A 219 15.71 -6.15 -5.15
C SER A 219 15.74 -5.06 -6.23
N SER A 220 14.58 -4.56 -6.65
CA SER A 220 14.45 -3.44 -7.60
C SER A 220 15.03 -2.12 -7.09
N LEU A 221 15.18 -1.96 -5.78
CA LEU A 221 15.76 -0.76 -5.15
C LEU A 221 17.29 -0.87 -4.93
N ARG A 222 17.89 -2.03 -5.19
CA ARG A 222 19.32 -2.28 -4.97
C ARG A 222 20.17 -1.99 -6.19
N GLN A 223 19.55 -1.65 -7.33
CA GLN A 223 20.25 -1.46 -8.62
C GLN A 223 20.26 0.02 -9.08
N SER A 224 19.95 0.95 -8.18
CA SER A 224 19.92 2.39 -8.47
C SER A 224 21.11 3.07 -7.84
#